data_5a4f1a8f46cd0c8632ccc6b947202d2c
#
_entry.id   5a4f1a8f46cd0c8632ccc6b947202d2c
#
_cell.length_a   1.000
_cell.length_b   1.000
_cell.length_c   1.000
_cell.angle_alpha   90.00
_cell.angle_beta   90.00
_cell.angle_gamma   90.00
#
_symmetry.space_group_name_H-M   'P 1'
#
loop_
_entity.id
_entity.type
_entity.pdbx_description
1 polymer ?
#
loop_
_entity_poly.entity_id
_entity_poly.type
_entity_poly.pdbx_seq_one_letter_code
_entity_poly.pdbx_strand_id
1 'polypeptide(L)'
;VWGKFYEYVLNSMFAGAWKNEKSGYTALNYWLGMDSGVISVNLSDRLPTGLQTLASYLQMGLTTRTIDPFFRRIVAQDGTVKNDGTHHFTPDELLHMDWLCSNVLGGLPAQDEILPMARAMVEEMGIYQNGISQKKEGTVHEDPVSL
;
A
#
# COMPACT_ATOMS: atom_id res chain seq x y z
N VAL A 1 -5.51 -13.06 -12.00
CA VAL A 1 -5.24 -13.75 -13.27
C VAL A 1 -3.78 -14.22 -13.30
N TRP A 2 -3.53 -15.44 -12.85
CA TRP A 2 -2.17 -15.99 -12.67
C TRP A 2 -1.33 -15.98 -13.95
N GLY A 3 -1.92 -16.25 -15.11
CA GLY A 3 -1.18 -16.23 -16.38
C GLY A 3 -0.52 -14.88 -16.66
N LYS A 4 -1.23 -13.77 -16.39
CA LYS A 4 -0.68 -12.41 -16.52
C LYS A 4 0.43 -12.15 -15.51
N PHE A 5 0.28 -12.65 -14.28
CA PHE A 5 1.33 -12.56 -13.27
C PHE A 5 2.61 -13.28 -13.68
N TYR A 6 2.49 -14.53 -14.17
CA TYR A 6 3.65 -15.28 -14.65
C TYR A 6 4.33 -14.62 -15.84
N GLU A 7 3.56 -14.09 -16.80
CA GLU A 7 4.09 -13.31 -17.90
C GLU A 7 4.89 -12.10 -17.41
N TYR A 8 4.37 -11.37 -16.42
CA TYR A 8 5.04 -10.24 -15.81
C TYR A 8 6.35 -10.66 -15.12
N VAL A 9 6.33 -11.71 -14.32
CA VAL A 9 7.51 -12.26 -13.63
C VAL A 9 8.59 -12.68 -14.64
N LEU A 10 8.22 -13.44 -15.67
CA LEU A 10 9.16 -13.89 -16.70
C LEU A 10 9.79 -12.71 -17.44
N ASN A 11 9.00 -11.71 -17.81
CA ASN A 11 9.52 -10.51 -18.47
C ASN A 11 10.48 -9.73 -17.54
N SER A 12 10.21 -9.64 -16.26
CA SER A 12 11.12 -9.00 -15.30
C SER A 12 12.43 -9.79 -15.12
N MET A 13 12.37 -11.11 -15.16
CA MET A 13 13.56 -11.98 -15.15
C MET A 13 14.41 -11.77 -16.41
N PHE A 14 13.81 -11.78 -17.60
CA PHE A 14 14.49 -11.53 -18.86
C PHE A 14 15.08 -10.13 -18.95
N ALA A 15 14.41 -9.13 -18.38
CA ALA A 15 14.93 -7.77 -18.25
C ALA A 15 16.08 -7.64 -17.24
N GLY A 16 16.43 -8.72 -16.53
CA GLY A 16 17.54 -8.72 -15.57
C GLY A 16 17.22 -8.12 -14.19
N ALA A 17 15.95 -7.89 -13.88
CA ALA A 17 15.54 -7.35 -12.57
C ALA A 17 15.94 -8.23 -11.39
N TRP A 18 16.19 -9.51 -11.63
CA TRP A 18 16.59 -10.50 -10.62
C TRP A 18 18.12 -10.59 -10.42
N LYS A 19 18.90 -9.86 -11.22
CA LYS A 19 20.36 -9.82 -11.10
C LYS A 19 20.74 -8.75 -10.08
N ASN A 20 20.81 -9.12 -8.82
CA ASN A 20 21.39 -8.27 -7.79
C ASN A 20 22.72 -8.85 -7.34
N GLU A 21 23.83 -8.21 -7.73
CA GLU A 21 25.19 -8.67 -7.46
C GLU A 21 25.59 -8.59 -5.98
N LYS A 22 24.79 -7.94 -5.13
CA LYS A 22 25.18 -7.60 -3.75
C LYS A 22 24.55 -8.46 -2.66
N SER A 23 23.51 -9.23 -2.95
CA SER A 23 22.91 -10.12 -1.93
C SER A 23 22.52 -11.44 -2.57
N GLY A 24 22.96 -12.53 -1.97
CA GLY A 24 22.79 -13.90 -2.51
C GLY A 24 21.34 -14.39 -2.60
N TYR A 25 20.37 -13.63 -2.11
CA TYR A 25 18.94 -13.90 -2.23
C TYR A 25 18.19 -12.58 -2.33
N THR A 26 17.54 -12.33 -3.46
CA THR A 26 16.67 -11.18 -3.63
C THR A 26 15.24 -11.68 -3.78
N ALA A 27 14.43 -11.46 -2.76
CA ALA A 27 12.99 -11.56 -2.89
C ALA A 27 12.48 -10.30 -3.60
N LEU A 28 11.76 -10.45 -4.71
CA LEU A 28 11.08 -9.35 -5.36
C LEU A 28 9.60 -9.37 -4.94
N ASN A 29 9.16 -8.27 -4.33
CA ASN A 29 7.76 -8.05 -4.04
C ASN A 29 7.09 -7.38 -5.22
N TYR A 30 5.97 -7.93 -5.69
CA TYR A 30 5.18 -7.38 -6.78
C TYR A 30 3.90 -6.77 -6.24
N TRP A 31 3.77 -5.47 -6.40
CA TRP A 31 2.58 -4.70 -6.04
C TRP A 31 1.87 -4.28 -7.32
N LEU A 32 0.84 -5.03 -7.68
CA LEU A 32 0.16 -4.90 -8.96
C LEU A 32 -1.30 -4.49 -8.73
N GLY A 33 -1.72 -3.40 -9.37
CA GLY A 33 -3.09 -2.95 -9.38
C GLY A 33 -3.95 -3.62 -10.46
N MET A 34 -5.20 -3.24 -10.55
CA MET A 34 -6.14 -3.74 -11.56
C MET A 34 -5.72 -3.36 -12.99
N ASP A 35 -5.02 -2.27 -13.16
CA ASP A 35 -4.45 -1.78 -14.42
C ASP A 35 -3.42 -2.72 -15.03
N SER A 36 -2.76 -3.54 -14.22
CA SER A 36 -1.83 -4.58 -14.69
C SER A 36 -2.53 -5.77 -15.37
N GLY A 37 -3.86 -5.91 -15.18
CA GLY A 37 -4.62 -7.07 -15.61
C GLY A 37 -4.39 -8.35 -14.81
N VAL A 38 -3.56 -8.31 -13.75
CA VAL A 38 -3.31 -9.44 -12.85
C VAL A 38 -4.48 -9.65 -11.90
N ILE A 39 -5.11 -8.56 -11.47
CA ILE A 39 -6.26 -8.57 -10.57
C ILE A 39 -7.54 -8.40 -11.40
N SER A 40 -8.53 -9.24 -11.13
CA SER A 40 -9.88 -9.09 -11.65
C SER A 40 -10.91 -9.31 -10.56
N VAL A 41 -12.06 -8.67 -10.70
CA VAL A 41 -13.20 -8.83 -9.78
C VAL A 41 -14.30 -9.58 -10.50
N ASN A 42 -14.77 -10.65 -9.90
CA ASN A 42 -15.97 -11.36 -10.37
C ASN A 42 -17.18 -10.89 -9.57
N LEU A 43 -18.19 -10.44 -10.28
CA LEU A 43 -19.45 -10.02 -9.69
C LEU A 43 -20.42 -11.20 -9.64
N SER A 44 -21.18 -11.30 -8.58
CA SER A 44 -22.23 -12.31 -8.48
C SER A 44 -23.40 -11.97 -9.43
N ASP A 45 -23.87 -12.94 -10.18
CA ASP A 45 -25.06 -12.82 -11.05
C ASP A 45 -26.34 -12.53 -10.25
N ARG A 46 -26.31 -12.71 -8.93
CA ARG A 46 -27.44 -12.42 -8.02
C ARG A 46 -27.54 -10.93 -7.66
N LEU A 47 -26.54 -10.12 -7.99
CA LEU A 47 -26.60 -8.68 -7.75
C LEU A 47 -27.65 -8.04 -8.66
N PRO A 48 -28.42 -7.06 -8.16
CA PRO A 48 -29.27 -6.24 -9.01
C PRO A 48 -28.48 -5.62 -10.16
N THR A 49 -29.09 -5.58 -11.35
CA THR A 49 -28.44 -5.09 -12.58
C THR A 49 -27.81 -3.71 -12.43
N GLY A 50 -28.46 -2.78 -11.71
CA GLY A 50 -27.90 -1.47 -11.44
C GLY A 50 -26.59 -1.50 -10.64
N LEU A 51 -26.48 -2.43 -9.67
CA LEU A 51 -25.24 -2.61 -8.90
C LEU A 51 -24.15 -3.29 -9.73
N GLN A 52 -24.50 -4.25 -10.58
CA GLN A 52 -23.54 -4.87 -11.51
C GLN A 52 -22.96 -3.81 -12.46
N THR A 53 -23.83 -2.95 -13.03
CA THR A 53 -23.42 -1.86 -13.90
C THR A 53 -22.50 -0.87 -13.19
N LEU A 54 -22.87 -0.43 -11.99
CA LEU A 54 -22.03 0.48 -11.18
C LEU A 54 -20.67 -0.13 -10.89
N ALA A 55 -20.63 -1.38 -10.44
CA ALA A 55 -19.38 -2.07 -10.12
C ALA A 55 -18.50 -2.24 -11.38
N SER A 56 -19.10 -2.52 -12.54
CA SER A 56 -18.37 -2.60 -13.81
C SER A 56 -17.75 -1.25 -14.21
N TYR A 57 -18.47 -0.15 -14.02
CA TYR A 57 -17.90 1.19 -14.25
C TYR A 57 -16.76 1.51 -13.31
N LEU A 58 -16.89 1.19 -12.03
CA LEU A 58 -15.80 1.37 -11.06
C LEU A 58 -14.57 0.52 -11.41
N GLN A 59 -14.81 -0.74 -11.78
CA GLN A 59 -13.72 -1.63 -12.22
C GLN A 59 -13.03 -1.08 -13.46
N MET A 60 -13.77 -0.61 -14.45
CA MET A 60 -13.21 0.02 -15.65
C MET A 60 -12.41 1.27 -15.28
N GLY A 61 -12.94 2.14 -14.41
CA GLY A 61 -12.24 3.35 -13.96
C GLY A 61 -10.93 3.06 -13.26
N LEU A 62 -10.88 2.04 -12.39
CA LEU A 62 -9.65 1.59 -11.73
C LEU A 62 -8.65 0.97 -12.72
N THR A 63 -9.13 0.16 -13.66
CA THR A 63 -8.29 -0.50 -14.68
C THR A 63 -7.66 0.52 -15.63
N THR A 64 -8.39 1.55 -16.01
CA THR A 64 -7.90 2.62 -16.90
C THR A 64 -7.20 3.75 -16.15
N ARG A 65 -7.08 3.66 -14.83
CA ARG A 65 -6.55 4.71 -13.94
C ARG A 65 -7.27 6.06 -14.06
N THR A 66 -8.50 6.08 -14.54
CA THR A 66 -9.34 7.28 -14.52
C THR A 66 -9.98 7.53 -13.15
N ILE A 67 -10.01 6.51 -12.31
CA ILE A 67 -10.37 6.57 -10.90
C ILE A 67 -9.15 6.15 -10.09
N ASP A 68 -8.69 7.06 -9.22
CA ASP A 68 -7.73 6.75 -8.17
C ASP A 68 -8.43 6.94 -6.82
N PRO A 69 -8.62 5.86 -6.03
CA PRO A 69 -9.32 5.94 -4.76
C PRO A 69 -8.59 6.80 -3.73
N PHE A 70 -7.29 7.02 -3.92
CA PHE A 70 -6.45 7.82 -3.02
C PHE A 70 -6.30 9.29 -3.46
N PHE A 71 -6.66 9.64 -4.70
CA PHE A 71 -6.62 11.01 -5.20
C PHE A 71 -7.82 11.82 -4.70
N ARG A 72 -7.85 12.05 -3.40
CA ARG A 72 -8.91 12.81 -2.72
C ARG A 72 -8.41 13.27 -1.34
N ARG A 73 -9.18 14.15 -0.70
CA ARG A 73 -8.90 14.50 0.68
C ARG A 73 -9.09 13.26 1.58
N ILE A 74 -8.02 12.80 2.20
CA ILE A 74 -7.98 11.66 3.12
C ILE A 74 -7.49 12.17 4.46
N VAL A 75 -8.22 11.82 5.52
CA VAL A 75 -7.91 12.20 6.88
C VAL A 75 -7.71 10.93 7.70
N ALA A 76 -6.63 10.86 8.46
CA ALA A 76 -6.35 9.77 9.38
C ALA A 76 -7.21 9.89 10.66
N GLN A 77 -7.19 8.83 11.47
CA GLN A 77 -7.95 8.76 12.73
C GLN A 77 -7.56 9.86 13.72
N ASP A 78 -6.31 10.30 13.72
CA ASP A 78 -5.78 11.38 14.56
C ASP A 78 -6.15 12.80 14.06
N GLY A 79 -6.87 12.88 12.94
CA GLY A 79 -7.25 14.14 12.30
C GLY A 79 -6.22 14.69 11.31
N THR A 80 -5.07 14.05 11.17
CA THR A 80 -4.03 14.45 10.19
C THR A 80 -4.53 14.28 8.77
N VAL A 81 -4.34 15.28 7.93
CA VAL A 81 -4.62 15.19 6.49
C VAL A 81 -3.47 14.46 5.81
N LYS A 82 -3.71 13.25 5.36
CA LYS A 82 -2.72 12.40 4.67
C LYS A 82 -2.66 12.67 3.17
N ASN A 83 -3.76 13.09 2.59
CA ASN A 83 -3.82 13.63 1.23
C ASN A 83 -4.88 14.74 1.20
N ASP A 84 -4.55 15.86 0.59
CA ASP A 84 -5.49 16.98 0.39
C ASP A 84 -6.27 16.87 -0.93
N GLY A 85 -5.93 15.89 -1.78
CA GLY A 85 -6.49 15.67 -3.10
C GLY A 85 -5.67 16.27 -4.24
N THR A 86 -4.44 16.69 -3.97
CA THR A 86 -3.58 17.35 -4.97
C THR A 86 -2.48 16.43 -5.51
N HIS A 87 -2.19 15.29 -4.87
CA HIS A 87 -1.19 14.35 -5.34
C HIS A 87 -1.70 12.89 -5.39
N HIS A 88 -1.08 12.08 -6.23
CA HIS A 88 -1.27 10.64 -6.27
C HIS A 88 -0.27 9.97 -5.33
N PHE A 89 -0.75 9.06 -4.49
CA PHE A 89 0.15 8.25 -3.70
C PHE A 89 1.03 7.38 -4.58
N THR A 90 2.31 7.36 -4.29
CA THR A 90 3.26 6.43 -4.90
C THR A 90 3.04 5.02 -4.37
N PRO A 91 3.49 3.98 -5.10
CA PRO A 91 3.47 2.61 -4.58
C PRO A 91 4.18 2.45 -3.24
N ASP A 92 5.25 3.21 -3.01
CA ASP A 92 6.00 3.20 -1.76
C ASP A 92 5.20 3.79 -0.59
N GLU A 93 4.52 4.91 -0.79
CA GLU A 93 3.63 5.50 0.22
C GLU A 93 2.46 4.57 0.58
N LEU A 94 1.91 3.84 -0.42
CA LEU A 94 0.85 2.86 -0.19
C LEU A 94 1.36 1.62 0.56
N LEU A 95 2.58 1.17 0.26
CA LEU A 95 3.21 0.03 0.91
C LEU A 95 3.49 0.32 2.39
N HIS A 96 3.99 1.51 2.69
CA HIS A 96 4.39 1.92 4.04
C HIS A 96 3.27 2.65 4.82
N MET A 97 2.02 2.45 4.41
CA MET A 97 0.87 3.06 5.09
C MET A 97 0.71 2.50 6.51
N ASP A 98 1.00 3.32 7.51
CA ASP A 98 0.98 3.00 8.95
C ASP A 98 -0.19 3.68 9.71
N TRP A 99 -1.22 4.11 8.99
CA TRP A 99 -2.36 4.82 9.53
C TRP A 99 -3.67 4.27 8.97
N LEU A 100 -4.77 4.52 9.66
CA LEU A 100 -6.13 4.21 9.24
C LEU A 100 -6.91 5.49 8.95
N CYS A 101 -7.84 5.42 7.99
CA CYS A 101 -8.74 6.54 7.71
C CYS A 101 -9.65 6.85 8.91
N SER A 102 -10.08 8.10 9.04
CA SER A 102 -10.92 8.60 10.14
C SER A 102 -12.28 7.89 10.29
N ASN A 103 -12.76 7.23 9.23
CA ASN A 103 -14.00 6.46 9.24
C ASN A 103 -13.82 4.98 9.61
N VAL A 104 -12.59 4.53 9.86
CA VAL A 104 -12.28 3.17 10.28
C VAL A 104 -12.29 3.11 11.81
N LEU A 105 -12.96 2.08 12.35
CA LEU A 105 -12.95 1.79 13.79
C LEU A 105 -11.88 0.73 14.07
N GLY A 106 -11.11 0.94 15.13
CA GLY A 106 -10.00 0.06 15.55
C GLY A 106 -8.65 0.77 15.43
N GLY A 107 -7.58 0.03 15.55
CA GLY A 107 -6.21 0.53 15.46
C GLY A 107 -5.30 -0.50 14.80
N LEU A 108 -4.20 -0.03 14.28
CA LEU A 108 -3.10 -0.93 13.90
C LEU A 108 -2.42 -1.41 15.19
N PRO A 109 -2.02 -2.69 15.27
CA PRO A 109 -1.28 -3.19 16.42
C PRO A 109 0.03 -2.44 16.56
N ALA A 110 0.45 -2.17 17.79
CA ALA A 110 1.78 -1.64 18.04
C ALA A 110 2.84 -2.72 17.74
N GLN A 111 4.07 -2.30 17.46
CA GLN A 111 5.14 -3.22 17.06
C GLN A 111 5.44 -4.27 18.16
N ASP A 112 5.27 -3.93 19.42
CA ASP A 112 5.43 -4.83 20.56
C ASP A 112 4.29 -5.84 20.72
N GLU A 113 3.11 -5.54 20.17
CA GLU A 113 1.96 -6.45 20.12
C GLU A 113 2.09 -7.52 19.02
N ILE A 114 3.02 -7.35 18.07
CA ILE A 114 3.23 -8.31 16.99
C ILE A 114 3.96 -9.54 17.54
N LEU A 115 3.45 -10.71 17.16
CA LEU A 115 4.09 -11.98 17.51
C LEU A 115 5.57 -11.99 17.10
N PRO A 116 6.49 -12.46 17.97
CA PRO A 116 7.92 -12.44 17.68
C PRO A 116 8.31 -13.07 16.34
N MET A 117 7.62 -14.15 15.95
CA MET A 117 7.86 -14.84 14.67
C MET A 117 7.46 -14.01 13.44
N ALA A 118 6.53 -13.06 13.58
CA ALA A 118 6.07 -12.22 12.49
C ALA A 118 6.81 -10.88 12.39
N ARG A 119 7.56 -10.49 13.43
CA ARG A 119 8.24 -9.18 13.48
C ARG A 119 9.22 -9.00 12.34
N ALA A 120 10.09 -9.99 12.08
CA ALA A 120 11.06 -9.90 10.99
C ALA A 120 10.41 -9.69 9.63
N MET A 121 9.29 -10.38 9.34
CA MET A 121 8.55 -10.22 8.09
C MET A 121 7.89 -8.84 7.98
N VAL A 122 7.30 -8.34 9.08
CA VAL A 122 6.65 -7.03 9.10
C VAL A 122 7.67 -5.90 8.97
N GLU A 123 8.84 -6.05 9.58
CA GLU A 123 9.98 -5.12 9.44
C GLU A 123 10.54 -5.12 8.01
N GLU A 124 10.66 -6.29 7.39
CA GLU A 124 11.08 -6.43 5.99
C GLU A 124 10.07 -5.81 5.02
N MET A 125 8.78 -5.90 5.31
CA MET A 125 7.74 -5.21 4.55
C MET A 125 7.75 -3.68 4.73
N GLY A 126 8.44 -3.18 5.75
CA GLY A 126 8.61 -1.75 5.98
C GLY A 126 7.38 -1.00 6.49
N ILE A 127 6.33 -1.70 6.92
CA ILE A 127 5.06 -1.10 7.36
C ILE A 127 5.24 -0.13 8.54
N TYR A 128 6.22 -0.36 9.41
CA TYR A 128 6.50 0.48 10.58
C TYR A 128 7.72 1.39 10.44
N GLN A 129 8.32 1.51 9.25
CA GLN A 129 9.51 2.35 9.07
C GLN A 129 9.23 3.82 9.36
N ASN A 130 8.06 4.31 8.95
CA ASN A 130 7.65 5.69 9.21
C ASN A 130 7.37 5.95 10.70
N GLY A 131 6.82 4.99 11.42
CA GLY A 131 6.59 5.09 12.87
C GLY A 131 7.88 5.16 13.67
N ILE A 132 8.92 4.44 13.26
CA ILE A 132 10.25 4.48 13.89
C ILE A 132 10.92 5.83 13.64
N SER A 133 10.80 6.38 12.44
CA SER A 133 11.34 7.71 12.09
C SER A 133 10.66 8.83 12.89
N GLN A 134 9.35 8.77 13.06
CA GLN A 134 8.63 9.77 13.86
C GLN A 134 8.99 9.72 15.35
N LYS A 135 9.24 8.53 15.92
CA LYS A 135 9.73 8.41 17.31
C LYS A 135 11.16 8.96 17.48
N LYS A 136 12.00 8.84 16.47
CA LYS A 136 13.36 9.39 16.53
C LYS A 136 13.36 10.92 16.36
N GLU A 137 12.50 11.47 15.52
CA GLU A 137 12.38 12.92 15.36
C GLU A 137 11.73 13.57 16.59
N GLY A 138 10.75 12.94 17.22
CA GLY A 138 10.14 13.42 18.46
C GLY A 138 11.09 13.42 19.68
N THR A 139 12.16 12.63 19.66
CA THR A 139 13.17 12.62 20.71
C THR A 139 14.31 13.63 20.47
N VAL A 140 14.42 14.20 19.28
CA VAL A 140 15.45 15.22 18.96
C VAL A 140 14.95 16.65 19.27
N HIS A 141 13.67 16.84 19.54
CA HIS A 141 13.11 18.16 19.86
C HIS A 141 12.94 18.45 21.37
N GLU A 142 13.54 17.67 22.24
CA GLU A 142 13.70 18.02 23.66
C GLU A 142 15.14 18.43 23.98
N ASP A 143 15.69 19.37 23.22
CA ASP A 143 16.80 20.16 23.76
C ASP A 143 16.20 21.45 24.36
N PRO A 144 16.38 21.67 25.66
CA PRO A 144 15.95 22.91 26.29
C PRO A 144 16.84 24.03 25.79
N VAL A 145 16.25 24.99 25.13
CA VAL A 145 16.89 26.29 24.91
C VAL A 145 17.12 26.88 26.28
N SER A 146 18.31 26.70 26.80
CA SER A 146 18.81 27.40 27.94
C SER A 146 19.37 28.75 27.49
N LEU A 147 18.74 29.82 28.07
CA LEU A 147 19.23 31.15 28.33
C LEU A 147 19.55 32.04 27.14
#